data_8c7a0d36da27a8b24e271294506b3dbf
#
_entry.id   8c7a0d36da27a8b24e271294506b3dbf
#
_cell.length_a   1.000
_cell.length_b   1.000
_cell.length_c   1.000
_cell.angle_alpha   90.00
_cell.angle_beta   90.00
_cell.angle_gamma   90.00
#
_symmetry.space_group_name_H-M   'P 1'
#
loop_
_entity.id
_entity.type
_entity.pdbx_description
1 polymer ?
#
loop_
_entity_poly.entity_id
_entity_poly.type
_entity_poly.pdbx_seq_one_letter_code
_entity_poly.pdbx_strand_id
1 'polypeptide(L)'
;VGSEMCIRDSRWGQWIFLKFWERGLVERRNSPVNWCPDCATVLANEQVIEGRCWRCDSEVEKRDLTQWYYKITDYAQELLDDLDQLEGWPDRVKQQQANWIGRSEGAQVDFALCDLEGNPTDETITVFTTRADTLFGCSFFVLAPEYAGLEALVAGTEYEKPVMEFAEAAKKVSALERAQGDRDKHGIFTGRYVVNPVNGEKVPIWVADYVVADYGTGAVMAVPCGDQRDFEFARKYDLPIIPIILSEDDPLYPKLKDEQGRVVTEVDWPEAYAAEGILVQSGPYTGMVGGKHSPAEEAIVAELERTGKGKRSVEF
;
A
#
# COMPACT_ATOMS: atom_id res chain seq x y z
N VAL A 1 -48.66 7.34 6.24
CA VAL A 1 -48.47 5.88 6.48
C VAL A 1 -47.01 5.48 6.34
N GLY A 2 -46.23 6.08 5.42
CA GLY A 2 -44.80 5.76 5.25
C GLY A 2 -43.89 6.21 6.40
N SER A 3 -44.14 7.39 6.98
CA SER A 3 -43.27 7.96 8.02
C SER A 3 -43.32 7.22 9.37
N GLU A 4 -44.49 6.75 9.79
CA GLU A 4 -44.65 6.04 11.07
C GLU A 4 -43.99 4.64 11.04
N MET A 5 -44.08 3.91 9.92
CA MET A 5 -43.39 2.64 9.74
C MET A 5 -41.86 2.83 9.78
N CYS A 6 -41.33 3.82 9.09
CA CYS A 6 -39.89 4.12 9.10
C CYS A 6 -39.41 4.49 10.50
N ILE A 7 -40.12 5.32 11.25
CA ILE A 7 -39.73 5.71 12.63
C ILE A 7 -39.78 4.51 13.57
N ARG A 8 -40.81 3.67 13.49
CA ARG A 8 -40.97 2.52 14.35
C ARG A 8 -39.89 1.46 14.10
N ASP A 9 -39.56 1.19 12.84
CA ASP A 9 -38.64 0.14 12.48
C ASP A 9 -37.18 0.60 12.66
N SER A 10 -36.87 1.87 12.33
CA SER A 10 -35.52 2.43 12.48
C SER A 10 -35.05 2.59 13.92
N ARG A 11 -35.97 2.63 14.92
CA ARG A 11 -35.59 2.76 16.35
C ARG A 11 -34.65 1.63 16.81
N TRP A 12 -34.81 0.42 16.29
CA TRP A 12 -33.97 -0.71 16.65
C TRP A 12 -32.56 -0.59 16.06
N GLY A 13 -32.45 -0.08 14.81
CA GLY A 13 -31.16 0.28 14.21
C GLY A 13 -30.46 1.37 15.02
N GLN A 14 -31.18 2.40 15.46
CA GLN A 14 -30.64 3.46 16.32
C GLN A 14 -30.22 2.92 17.69
N TRP A 15 -31.01 2.00 18.28
CA TRP A 15 -30.64 1.37 19.55
C TRP A 15 -29.39 0.51 19.43
N ILE A 16 -29.24 -0.27 18.37
CA ILE A 16 -28.05 -1.06 18.08
C ILE A 16 -26.84 -0.13 17.89
N PHE A 17 -26.99 0.96 17.14
CA PHE A 17 -25.94 1.97 16.96
C PHE A 17 -25.47 2.53 18.32
N LEU A 18 -26.41 2.91 19.19
CA LEU A 18 -26.06 3.41 20.54
C LEU A 18 -25.33 2.36 21.37
N LYS A 19 -25.70 1.07 21.26
CA LYS A 19 -24.99 -0.01 21.93
C LYS A 19 -23.57 -0.22 21.41
N PHE A 20 -23.35 -0.06 20.12
CA PHE A 20 -22.00 -0.07 19.56
C PHE A 20 -21.19 1.16 19.98
N TRP A 21 -21.82 2.32 20.04
CA TRP A 21 -21.17 3.53 20.53
C TRP A 21 -20.79 3.42 22.02
N GLU A 22 -21.67 2.95 22.87
CA GLU A 22 -21.40 2.69 24.28
C GLU A 22 -20.20 1.74 24.49
N ARG A 23 -19.96 0.82 23.54
CA ARG A 23 -18.83 -0.12 23.54
C ARG A 23 -17.57 0.43 22.84
N GLY A 24 -17.59 1.64 22.35
CA GLY A 24 -16.46 2.25 21.64
C GLY A 24 -16.20 1.72 20.23
N LEU A 25 -17.15 0.94 19.67
CA LEU A 25 -17.06 0.33 18.35
C LEU A 25 -17.46 1.27 17.18
N VAL A 26 -17.82 2.51 17.52
CA VAL A 26 -18.21 3.53 16.53
C VAL A 26 -17.40 4.79 16.79
N GLU A 27 -16.90 5.37 15.73
CA GLU A 27 -16.13 6.62 15.75
C GLU A 27 -16.65 7.62 14.72
N ARG A 28 -16.38 8.90 14.97
CA ARG A 28 -16.55 9.95 13.95
C ARG A 28 -15.20 10.34 13.40
N ARG A 29 -15.06 10.26 12.08
CA ARG A 29 -13.86 10.73 11.40
C ARG A 29 -14.19 11.46 10.11
N ASN A 30 -13.31 12.34 9.69
CA ASN A 30 -13.34 12.93 8.36
C ASN A 30 -12.76 11.92 7.37
N SER A 31 -13.50 11.67 6.29
CA SER A 31 -13.08 10.69 5.27
C SER A 31 -13.69 11.06 3.92
N PRO A 32 -12.99 10.80 2.81
CA PRO A 32 -13.54 11.02 1.48
C PRO A 32 -14.70 10.06 1.21
N VAL A 33 -15.80 10.62 0.72
CA VAL A 33 -17.00 9.89 0.29
C VAL A 33 -17.33 10.23 -1.15
N ASN A 34 -18.01 9.32 -1.83
CA ASN A 34 -18.56 9.62 -3.15
C ASN A 34 -19.76 10.56 -3.00
N TRP A 35 -19.74 11.70 -3.66
CA TRP A 35 -20.79 12.70 -3.63
C TRP A 35 -21.37 12.93 -5.01
N CYS A 36 -22.68 12.85 -5.13
CA CYS A 36 -23.39 13.29 -6.35
C CYS A 36 -23.85 14.74 -6.17
N PRO A 37 -23.34 15.70 -6.96
CA PRO A 37 -23.73 17.11 -6.83
C PRO A 37 -25.20 17.34 -7.18
N ASP A 38 -25.75 16.66 -8.19
CA ASP A 38 -27.13 16.84 -8.64
C ASP A 38 -28.14 16.18 -7.69
N CYS A 39 -27.85 14.98 -7.19
CA CYS A 39 -28.70 14.33 -6.18
C CYS A 39 -28.48 14.90 -4.77
N ALA A 40 -27.43 15.71 -4.56
CA ALA A 40 -27.01 16.28 -3.28
C ALA A 40 -26.93 15.20 -2.17
N THR A 41 -26.29 14.07 -2.47
CA THR A 41 -26.23 12.91 -1.55
C THR A 41 -24.92 12.15 -1.67
N VAL A 42 -24.55 11.45 -0.59
CA VAL A 42 -23.47 10.48 -0.56
C VAL A 42 -23.90 9.22 -1.29
N LEU A 43 -22.99 8.61 -2.02
CA LEU A 43 -23.17 7.36 -2.75
C LEU A 43 -22.27 6.26 -2.19
N ALA A 44 -22.80 5.05 -2.09
CA ALA A 44 -21.98 3.85 -1.89
C ALA A 44 -21.17 3.54 -3.17
N ASN A 45 -20.10 2.75 -3.05
CA ASN A 45 -19.25 2.43 -4.20
C ASN A 45 -20.03 1.75 -5.34
N GLU A 46 -20.99 0.88 -5.01
CA GLU A 46 -21.86 0.18 -5.96
C GLU A 46 -22.85 1.11 -6.69
N GLN A 47 -22.99 2.33 -6.20
CA GLN A 47 -23.86 3.36 -6.79
C GLN A 47 -23.09 4.32 -7.72
N VAL A 48 -21.80 4.07 -7.89
CA VAL A 48 -20.93 4.79 -8.82
C VAL A 48 -20.60 3.85 -9.98
N ILE A 49 -21.10 4.14 -11.16
CA ILE A 49 -20.89 3.35 -12.38
C ILE A 49 -20.06 4.20 -13.34
N GLU A 50 -18.87 3.74 -13.70
CA GLU A 50 -17.95 4.46 -14.59
C GLU A 50 -17.72 5.93 -14.18
N GLY A 51 -17.59 6.17 -12.85
CA GLY A 51 -17.40 7.51 -12.29
C GLY A 51 -18.67 8.37 -12.23
N ARG A 52 -19.84 7.80 -12.56
CA ARG A 52 -21.13 8.48 -12.64
C ARG A 52 -22.15 7.97 -11.63
N CYS A 53 -23.07 8.83 -11.25
CA CYS A 53 -24.17 8.49 -10.35
C CYS A 53 -25.17 7.54 -11.05
N TRP A 54 -25.42 6.38 -10.44
CA TRP A 54 -26.37 5.37 -10.95
C TRP A 54 -27.78 5.88 -11.20
N ARG A 55 -28.17 7.02 -10.57
CA ARG A 55 -29.51 7.60 -10.62
C ARG A 55 -29.65 8.71 -11.65
N CYS A 56 -28.72 9.65 -11.72
CA CYS A 56 -28.84 10.87 -12.54
C CYS A 56 -27.73 11.01 -13.60
N ASP A 57 -26.79 10.08 -13.65
CA ASP A 57 -25.67 10.04 -14.61
C ASP A 57 -24.70 11.24 -14.51
N SER A 58 -24.78 12.04 -13.44
CA SER A 58 -23.84 13.13 -13.19
C SER A 58 -22.50 12.59 -12.74
N GLU A 59 -21.42 13.29 -13.04
CA GLU A 59 -20.08 12.96 -12.53
C GLU A 59 -20.08 13.00 -10.99
N VAL A 60 -19.47 11.97 -10.40
CA VAL A 60 -19.35 11.82 -8.95
C VAL A 60 -18.05 12.48 -8.48
N GLU A 61 -18.15 13.28 -7.43
CA GLU A 61 -17.04 13.96 -6.80
C GLU A 61 -16.62 13.23 -5.52
N LYS A 62 -15.36 13.31 -5.15
CA LYS A 62 -14.91 12.96 -3.79
C LYS A 62 -15.05 14.19 -2.90
N ARG A 63 -15.70 14.02 -1.74
CA ARG A 63 -15.81 15.07 -0.71
C ARG A 63 -15.42 14.53 0.64
N ASP A 64 -14.64 15.31 1.35
CA ASP A 64 -14.31 15.00 2.74
C ASP A 64 -15.47 15.40 3.64
N LEU A 65 -16.11 14.40 4.21
CA LEU A 65 -17.22 14.59 5.14
C LEU A 65 -16.94 13.86 6.46
N THR A 66 -17.34 14.52 7.56
CA THR A 66 -17.33 13.87 8.88
C THR A 66 -18.50 12.89 8.95
N GLN A 67 -18.18 11.59 8.97
CA GLN A 67 -19.12 10.49 9.01
C GLN A 67 -18.90 9.58 10.21
N TRP A 68 -19.88 8.72 10.48
CA TRP A 68 -19.77 7.65 11.47
C TRP A 68 -19.23 6.38 10.83
N TYR A 69 -18.26 5.76 11.48
CA TYR A 69 -17.64 4.52 11.04
C TYR A 69 -17.71 3.47 12.15
N TYR A 70 -17.97 2.22 11.78
CA TYR A 70 -17.81 1.08 12.65
C TYR A 70 -16.37 0.60 12.58
N LYS A 71 -15.79 0.30 13.75
CA LYS A 71 -14.44 -0.27 13.85
C LYS A 71 -14.50 -1.78 13.59
N ILE A 72 -14.74 -2.16 12.35
CA ILE A 72 -14.98 -3.56 11.99
C ILE A 72 -13.74 -4.44 12.17
N THR A 73 -12.55 -3.85 12.14
CA THR A 73 -11.27 -4.57 12.32
C THR A 73 -10.94 -4.90 13.77
N ASP A 74 -11.64 -4.30 14.76
CA ASP A 74 -11.40 -4.59 16.20
C ASP A 74 -11.67 -6.06 16.56
N TYR A 75 -12.51 -6.75 15.79
CA TYR A 75 -12.82 -8.17 15.95
C TYR A 75 -12.17 -9.07 14.89
N ALA A 76 -11.34 -8.53 14.01
CA ALA A 76 -10.79 -9.28 12.88
C ALA A 76 -10.00 -10.51 13.34
N GLN A 77 -9.13 -10.38 14.34
CA GLN A 77 -8.34 -11.49 14.87
C GLN A 77 -9.25 -12.53 15.56
N GLU A 78 -10.19 -12.10 16.40
CA GLU A 78 -11.13 -13.01 17.08
C GLU A 78 -11.96 -13.81 16.08
N LEU A 79 -12.49 -13.14 15.04
CA LEU A 79 -13.24 -13.80 13.97
C LEU A 79 -12.40 -14.81 13.20
N LEU A 80 -11.11 -14.53 12.98
CA LEU A 80 -10.18 -15.43 12.31
C LEU A 80 -9.93 -16.68 13.17
N ASP A 81 -9.63 -16.49 14.45
CA ASP A 81 -9.35 -17.57 15.40
C ASP A 81 -10.60 -18.47 15.62
N ASP A 82 -11.79 -17.88 15.62
CA ASP A 82 -13.05 -18.61 15.82
C ASP A 82 -13.45 -19.44 14.60
N LEU A 83 -12.86 -19.23 13.44
CA LEU A 83 -13.12 -20.10 12.26
C LEU A 83 -12.80 -21.57 12.55
N ASP A 84 -11.82 -21.86 13.37
CA ASP A 84 -11.44 -23.22 13.74
C ASP A 84 -12.53 -23.93 14.57
N GLN A 85 -13.32 -23.16 15.32
CA GLN A 85 -14.42 -23.68 16.14
C GLN A 85 -15.68 -24.03 15.35
N LEU A 86 -15.74 -23.63 14.06
CA LEU A 86 -16.90 -23.86 13.18
C LEU A 86 -16.83 -25.24 12.53
N GLU A 87 -16.97 -26.32 13.32
CA GLU A 87 -16.82 -27.72 12.84
C GLU A 87 -17.77 -28.09 11.69
N GLY A 88 -18.97 -27.48 11.66
CA GLY A 88 -19.97 -27.74 10.62
C GLY A 88 -19.77 -26.95 9.30
N TRP A 89 -18.76 -26.09 9.22
CA TRP A 89 -18.52 -25.30 8.03
C TRP A 89 -17.56 -26.01 7.06
N PRO A 90 -17.84 -26.00 5.75
CA PRO A 90 -16.89 -26.50 4.76
C PRO A 90 -15.56 -25.73 4.77
N ASP A 91 -14.44 -26.44 4.63
CA ASP A 91 -13.09 -25.83 4.65
C ASP A 91 -12.94 -24.70 3.63
N ARG A 92 -13.54 -24.86 2.45
CA ARG A 92 -13.55 -23.81 1.41
C ARG A 92 -14.18 -22.52 1.90
N VAL A 93 -15.25 -22.59 2.71
CA VAL A 93 -15.93 -21.40 3.25
C VAL A 93 -15.08 -20.76 4.32
N LYS A 94 -14.47 -21.56 5.23
CA LYS A 94 -13.52 -21.04 6.23
C LYS A 94 -12.36 -20.32 5.56
N GLN A 95 -11.78 -20.91 4.51
CA GLN A 95 -10.68 -20.28 3.76
C GLN A 95 -11.11 -18.97 3.07
N GLN A 96 -12.32 -18.92 2.51
CA GLN A 96 -12.85 -17.68 1.94
C GLN A 96 -13.04 -16.59 2.99
N GLN A 97 -13.52 -16.96 4.19
CA GLN A 97 -13.66 -16.00 5.29
C GLN A 97 -12.28 -15.50 5.78
N ALA A 98 -11.32 -16.40 5.96
CA ALA A 98 -9.95 -16.04 6.33
C ALA A 98 -9.31 -15.10 5.32
N ASN A 99 -9.46 -15.38 4.02
CA ASN A 99 -8.96 -14.53 2.95
C ASN A 99 -9.68 -13.17 2.91
N TRP A 100 -10.96 -13.12 3.26
CA TRP A 100 -11.72 -11.87 3.34
C TRP A 100 -11.31 -11.01 4.52
N ILE A 101 -11.05 -11.62 5.68
CA ILE A 101 -10.51 -10.93 6.86
C ILE A 101 -9.13 -10.35 6.53
N GLY A 102 -8.33 -11.09 5.75
CA GLY A 102 -7.13 -10.59 5.10
C GLY A 102 -5.99 -10.26 6.06
N ARG A 103 -5.86 -11.00 7.17
CA ARG A 103 -4.77 -10.80 8.13
C ARG A 103 -3.41 -10.87 7.42
N SER A 104 -2.68 -9.77 7.50
CA SER A 104 -1.38 -9.60 6.86
C SER A 104 -0.32 -9.30 7.91
N GLU A 105 0.66 -10.20 8.05
CA GLU A 105 1.82 -10.00 8.92
C GLU A 105 2.97 -9.40 8.11
N GLY A 106 3.65 -8.43 8.71
CA GLY A 106 4.76 -7.75 8.07
C GLY A 106 5.47 -6.78 9.01
N ALA A 107 6.03 -5.73 8.46
CA ALA A 107 6.70 -4.69 9.20
C ALA A 107 6.28 -3.29 8.73
N GLN A 108 6.17 -2.37 9.67
CA GLN A 108 6.21 -0.95 9.39
C GLN A 108 7.67 -0.53 9.34
N VAL A 109 8.05 0.21 8.29
CA VAL A 109 9.42 0.64 8.04
C VAL A 109 9.43 2.14 7.81
N ASP A 110 10.29 2.85 8.55
CA ASP A 110 10.40 4.29 8.53
C ASP A 110 11.54 4.72 7.62
N PHE A 111 11.20 5.45 6.56
CA PHE A 111 12.15 6.05 5.62
C PHE A 111 12.33 7.52 5.97
N ALA A 112 13.53 7.94 6.30
CA ALA A 112 13.83 9.35 6.59
C ALA A 112 13.65 10.20 5.34
N LEU A 113 12.87 11.29 5.44
CA LEU A 113 12.68 12.25 4.35
C LEU A 113 13.93 13.10 4.19
N CYS A 114 14.35 13.37 2.95
CA CYS A 114 15.41 14.33 2.68
C CYS A 114 14.85 15.76 2.58
N ASP A 115 15.66 16.75 3.03
CA ASP A 115 15.42 18.15 2.72
C ASP A 115 15.62 18.47 1.22
N LEU A 116 15.50 19.73 0.83
CA LEU A 116 15.67 20.13 -0.58
C LEU A 116 17.13 20.05 -1.06
N GLU A 117 18.09 20.08 -0.14
CA GLU A 117 19.51 19.89 -0.39
C GLU A 117 19.90 18.41 -0.46
N GLY A 118 18.94 17.54 -0.13
CA GLY A 118 19.08 16.09 -0.15
C GLY A 118 19.70 15.51 1.13
N ASN A 119 19.73 16.22 2.25
CA ASN A 119 20.16 15.67 3.53
C ASN A 119 19.01 15.01 4.25
N PRO A 120 19.23 13.88 4.94
CA PRO A 120 18.18 13.25 5.74
C PRO A 120 17.74 14.16 6.89
N THR A 121 16.43 14.19 7.15
CA THR A 121 15.81 14.92 8.27
C THR A 121 15.29 13.96 9.33
N ASP A 122 14.71 14.50 10.40
CA ASP A 122 14.02 13.70 11.43
C ASP A 122 12.58 13.31 11.02
N GLU A 123 12.09 13.88 9.90
CA GLU A 123 10.78 13.49 9.35
C GLU A 123 10.87 12.15 8.64
N THR A 124 9.86 11.31 8.81
CA THR A 124 9.81 9.98 8.21
C THR A 124 8.52 9.76 7.45
N ILE A 125 8.59 8.94 6.41
CA ILE A 125 7.42 8.34 5.75
C ILE A 125 7.45 6.86 6.07
N THR A 126 6.39 6.37 6.73
CA THR A 126 6.27 4.97 7.13
C THR A 126 5.54 4.17 6.04
N VAL A 127 6.09 3.02 5.68
CA VAL A 127 5.43 2.03 4.82
C VAL A 127 5.13 0.76 5.60
N PHE A 128 4.07 0.04 5.20
CA PHE A 128 3.84 -1.34 5.60
C PHE A 128 4.29 -2.27 4.48
N THR A 129 5.03 -3.32 4.83
CA THR A 129 5.47 -4.35 3.89
C THR A 129 5.40 -5.74 4.50
N THR A 130 4.99 -6.72 3.72
CA THR A 130 5.07 -8.15 4.04
C THR A 130 6.35 -8.79 3.53
N ARG A 131 7.25 -7.98 2.94
CA ARG A 131 8.48 -8.43 2.32
C ARG A 131 9.65 -7.51 2.73
N ALA A 132 9.88 -7.40 4.04
CA ALA A 132 11.00 -6.63 4.57
C ALA A 132 12.37 -7.17 4.11
N ASP A 133 12.45 -8.46 3.75
CA ASP A 133 13.61 -9.09 3.15
C ASP A 133 14.07 -8.44 1.84
N THR A 134 13.18 -7.75 1.13
CA THR A 134 13.47 -7.12 -0.17
C THR A 134 13.88 -5.65 -0.08
N LEU A 135 13.99 -5.07 1.11
CA LEU A 135 14.29 -3.64 1.33
C LEU A 135 15.55 -3.16 0.60
N PHE A 136 16.58 -3.99 0.47
CA PHE A 136 17.81 -3.66 -0.27
C PHE A 136 17.56 -3.44 -1.78
N GLY A 137 16.47 -3.97 -2.31
CA GLY A 137 16.05 -3.80 -3.71
C GLY A 137 15.11 -2.61 -3.96
N CYS A 138 14.80 -1.83 -2.93
CA CYS A 138 13.99 -0.64 -3.06
C CYS A 138 14.71 0.44 -3.86
N SER A 139 14.35 0.60 -5.13
CA SER A 139 14.99 1.54 -6.04
C SER A 139 14.20 2.83 -6.26
N PHE A 140 12.93 2.86 -5.91
CA PHE A 140 12.10 4.06 -5.84
C PHE A 140 11.01 3.91 -4.78
N PHE A 141 10.42 5.02 -4.40
CA PHE A 141 9.39 5.11 -3.36
C PHE A 141 8.13 5.71 -3.99
N VAL A 142 6.96 5.16 -3.69
CA VAL A 142 5.73 5.56 -4.36
C VAL A 142 4.69 6.01 -3.36
N LEU A 143 4.10 7.16 -3.62
CA LEU A 143 2.96 7.70 -2.90
C LEU A 143 1.68 7.54 -3.73
N ALA A 144 0.59 7.21 -3.07
CA ALA A 144 -0.73 7.29 -3.66
C ALA A 144 -1.09 8.76 -3.97
N PRO A 145 -1.88 9.03 -5.01
CA PRO A 145 -2.38 10.38 -5.29
C PRO A 145 -3.14 11.02 -4.14
N GLU A 146 -3.74 10.20 -3.27
CA GLU A 146 -4.50 10.59 -2.08
C GLU A 146 -3.63 10.77 -0.82
N TYR A 147 -2.30 10.61 -0.91
CA TYR A 147 -1.43 10.72 0.25
C TYR A 147 -1.58 12.08 0.94
N ALA A 148 -1.93 12.07 2.24
CA ALA A 148 -2.30 13.27 2.98
C ALA A 148 -1.17 14.32 3.09
N GLY A 149 0.10 13.87 3.05
CA GLY A 149 1.28 14.73 3.10
C GLY A 149 1.77 15.26 1.76
N LEU A 150 1.10 14.94 0.64
CA LEU A 150 1.62 15.20 -0.70
C LEU A 150 1.82 16.69 -0.99
N GLU A 151 0.84 17.54 -0.67
CA GLU A 151 0.92 18.98 -0.87
C GLU A 151 2.10 19.58 -0.09
N ALA A 152 2.22 19.24 1.20
CA ALA A 152 3.33 19.71 2.04
C ALA A 152 4.70 19.24 1.52
N LEU A 153 4.76 18.01 0.97
CA LEU A 153 5.99 17.43 0.43
C LEU A 153 6.57 18.24 -0.75
N VAL A 154 5.70 18.74 -1.62
CA VAL A 154 6.11 19.43 -2.86
C VAL A 154 5.98 20.96 -2.78
N ALA A 155 5.42 21.50 -1.70
CA ALA A 155 5.15 22.93 -1.53
C ALA A 155 6.39 23.80 -1.77
N GLY A 156 6.24 24.86 -2.57
CA GLY A 156 7.30 25.81 -2.90
C GLY A 156 8.38 25.29 -3.84
N THR A 157 8.23 24.08 -4.40
CA THR A 157 9.14 23.51 -5.40
C THR A 157 8.59 23.68 -6.82
N GLU A 158 9.45 23.52 -7.83
CA GLU A 158 9.02 23.48 -9.24
C GLU A 158 8.10 22.27 -9.56
N TYR A 159 8.11 21.26 -8.70
CA TYR A 159 7.30 20.04 -8.83
C TYR A 159 5.88 20.19 -8.26
N GLU A 160 5.59 21.20 -7.44
CA GLU A 160 4.30 21.38 -6.78
C GLU A 160 3.13 21.33 -7.76
N LYS A 161 3.14 22.22 -8.75
CA LYS A 161 2.04 22.31 -9.71
C LYS A 161 1.86 21.03 -10.53
N PRO A 162 2.89 20.48 -11.21
CA PRO A 162 2.70 19.28 -12.02
C PRO A 162 2.32 18.04 -11.20
N VAL A 163 2.83 17.89 -9.97
CA VAL A 163 2.47 16.76 -9.09
C VAL A 163 1.02 16.86 -8.64
N MET A 164 0.56 18.05 -8.24
CA MET A 164 -0.83 18.23 -7.82
C MET A 164 -1.81 18.06 -8.97
N GLU A 165 -1.49 18.55 -10.18
CA GLU A 165 -2.32 18.32 -11.37
C GLU A 165 -2.41 16.82 -11.72
N PHE A 166 -1.31 16.08 -11.62
CA PHE A 166 -1.30 14.62 -11.81
C PHE A 166 -2.16 13.92 -10.75
N ALA A 167 -1.98 14.25 -9.47
CA ALA A 167 -2.73 13.65 -8.36
C ALA A 167 -4.25 13.86 -8.53
N GLU A 168 -4.67 15.07 -8.86
CA GLU A 168 -6.09 15.38 -9.10
C GLU A 168 -6.67 14.65 -10.32
N ALA A 169 -5.88 14.46 -11.38
CA ALA A 169 -6.29 13.67 -12.53
C ALA A 169 -6.42 12.17 -12.18
N ALA A 170 -5.46 11.62 -11.42
CA ALA A 170 -5.46 10.22 -11.01
C ALA A 170 -6.61 9.89 -10.04
N LYS A 171 -6.98 10.80 -9.13
CA LYS A 171 -8.11 10.64 -8.20
C LYS A 171 -9.48 10.50 -8.89
N LYS A 172 -9.62 10.97 -10.13
CA LYS A 172 -10.86 10.81 -10.91
C LYS A 172 -11.13 9.38 -11.33
N VAL A 173 -10.08 8.56 -11.41
CA VAL A 173 -10.19 7.13 -11.69
C VAL A 173 -10.41 6.38 -10.38
N SER A 174 -11.36 5.44 -10.33
CA SER A 174 -11.67 4.71 -9.11
C SER A 174 -10.45 3.89 -8.62
N ALA A 175 -10.30 3.75 -7.30
CA ALA A 175 -9.23 2.95 -6.70
C ALA A 175 -9.25 1.49 -7.20
N LEU A 176 -10.46 0.94 -7.43
CA LEU A 176 -10.63 -0.41 -7.96
C LEU A 176 -10.10 -0.54 -9.39
N GLU A 177 -10.39 0.43 -10.26
CA GLU A 177 -9.86 0.43 -11.64
C GLU A 177 -8.35 0.63 -11.66
N ARG A 178 -7.81 1.47 -10.76
CA ARG A 178 -6.36 1.70 -10.62
C ARG A 178 -5.61 0.45 -10.11
N ALA A 179 -6.25 -0.35 -9.27
CA ALA A 179 -5.68 -1.59 -8.74
C ALA A 179 -5.65 -2.75 -9.76
N GLN A 180 -6.33 -2.64 -10.92
CA GLN A 180 -6.30 -3.67 -11.96
C GLN A 180 -4.93 -3.75 -12.63
N GLY A 181 -4.37 -4.97 -12.71
CA GLY A 181 -3.00 -5.23 -13.16
C GLY A 181 -2.68 -4.89 -14.62
N ASP A 182 -3.66 -5.03 -15.52
CA ASP A 182 -3.47 -4.91 -16.98
C ASP A 182 -3.42 -3.45 -17.50
N ARG A 183 -3.52 -2.46 -16.63
CA ARG A 183 -3.52 -1.06 -17.00
C ARG A 183 -2.09 -0.53 -17.14
N ASP A 184 -1.87 0.35 -18.13
CA ASP A 184 -0.65 1.14 -18.23
C ASP A 184 -0.48 2.05 -17.00
N LYS A 185 0.70 1.97 -16.37
CA LYS A 185 0.99 2.66 -15.11
C LYS A 185 1.60 4.03 -15.39
N HIS A 186 1.07 5.06 -14.73
CA HIS A 186 1.56 6.43 -14.87
C HIS A 186 1.99 6.97 -13.52
N GLY A 187 2.97 7.84 -13.53
CA GLY A 187 3.44 8.54 -12.35
C GLY A 187 4.28 9.75 -12.67
N ILE A 188 4.59 10.51 -11.65
CA ILE A 188 5.39 11.73 -11.73
C ILE A 188 6.39 11.78 -10.57
N PHE A 189 7.62 12.20 -10.87
CA PHE A 189 8.64 12.42 -9.85
C PHE A 189 8.32 13.68 -9.05
N THR A 190 8.50 13.62 -7.73
CA THR A 190 8.18 14.73 -6.81
C THR A 190 9.33 15.72 -6.59
N GLY A 191 10.52 15.42 -7.13
CA GLY A 191 11.73 16.17 -6.80
C GLY A 191 12.31 15.84 -5.41
N ARG A 192 11.68 14.94 -4.65
CA ARG A 192 12.06 14.60 -3.27
C ARG A 192 12.60 13.18 -3.17
N TYR A 193 13.30 12.93 -2.07
CA TYR A 193 13.93 11.64 -1.79
C TYR A 193 13.67 11.21 -0.36
N VAL A 194 13.70 9.91 -0.13
CA VAL A 194 13.80 9.29 1.20
C VAL A 194 15.10 8.51 1.30
N VAL A 195 15.53 8.22 2.52
CA VAL A 195 16.70 7.37 2.79
C VAL A 195 16.23 5.97 3.17
N ASN A 196 16.70 4.98 2.44
CA ASN A 196 16.45 3.58 2.76
C ASN A 196 17.14 3.21 4.09
N PRO A 197 16.38 2.75 5.11
CA PRO A 197 16.92 2.53 6.45
C PRO A 197 17.97 1.43 6.55
N VAL A 198 18.02 0.47 5.59
CA VAL A 198 18.92 -0.70 5.67
C VAL A 198 20.27 -0.49 4.99
N ASN A 199 20.35 0.35 3.95
CA ASN A 199 21.61 0.59 3.21
C ASN A 199 22.02 2.06 3.15
N GLY A 200 21.17 2.99 3.60
CA GLY A 200 21.45 4.43 3.60
C GLY A 200 21.38 5.10 2.22
N GLU A 201 20.92 4.39 1.20
CA GLU A 201 20.79 4.94 -0.14
C GLU A 201 19.59 5.88 -0.25
N LYS A 202 19.75 6.94 -1.08
CA LYS A 202 18.66 7.86 -1.40
C LYS A 202 17.77 7.27 -2.48
N VAL A 203 16.49 7.24 -2.19
CA VAL A 203 15.45 6.65 -3.05
C VAL A 203 14.51 7.76 -3.51
N PRO A 204 14.30 7.96 -4.84
CA PRO A 204 13.42 9.00 -5.35
C PRO A 204 11.95 8.72 -5.04
N ILE A 205 11.21 9.77 -4.67
CA ILE A 205 9.77 9.68 -4.38
C ILE A 205 8.97 10.02 -5.64
N TRP A 206 8.09 9.12 -6.02
CA TRP A 206 7.14 9.27 -7.12
C TRP A 206 5.70 9.29 -6.61
N VAL A 207 4.82 9.93 -7.31
CA VAL A 207 3.36 9.72 -7.19
C VAL A 207 2.92 8.89 -8.37
N ALA A 208 2.20 7.78 -8.12
CA ALA A 208 1.78 6.90 -9.20
C ALA A 208 0.33 6.44 -9.03
N ASP A 209 -0.34 6.23 -10.17
CA ASP A 209 -1.76 5.91 -10.23
C ASP A 209 -2.10 4.45 -9.87
N TYR A 210 -1.10 3.55 -9.79
CA TYR A 210 -1.30 2.15 -9.42
C TYR A 210 -1.23 1.88 -7.91
N VAL A 211 -0.84 2.89 -7.11
CA VAL A 211 -0.85 2.82 -5.64
C VAL A 211 -2.15 3.43 -5.11
N VAL A 212 -2.80 2.74 -4.18
CA VAL A 212 -4.05 3.17 -3.55
C VAL A 212 -3.85 3.43 -2.07
N ALA A 213 -4.54 4.44 -1.53
CA ALA A 213 -4.42 4.83 -0.13
C ALA A 213 -5.26 3.96 0.83
N ASP A 214 -6.15 3.13 0.31
CA ASP A 214 -7.08 2.32 1.12
C ASP A 214 -6.39 1.12 1.78
N TYR A 215 -5.13 0.84 1.43
CA TYR A 215 -4.31 -0.21 2.03
C TYR A 215 -2.98 0.36 2.53
N GLY A 216 -2.66 0.07 3.79
CA GLY A 216 -1.44 0.57 4.43
C GLY A 216 -1.45 2.07 4.67
N THR A 217 -0.31 2.71 4.48
CA THR A 217 -0.09 4.15 4.74
C THR A 217 -0.35 5.04 3.53
N GLY A 218 -0.71 4.47 2.37
CA GLY A 218 -0.74 5.19 1.09
C GLY A 218 0.66 5.48 0.54
N ALA A 219 1.69 4.86 1.11
CA ALA A 219 3.07 4.92 0.69
C ALA A 219 3.63 3.49 0.53
N VAL A 220 4.39 3.24 -0.52
CA VAL A 220 4.93 1.92 -0.85
C VAL A 220 6.42 2.05 -1.19
N MET A 221 7.24 1.15 -0.66
CA MET A 221 8.58 0.90 -1.18
C MET A 221 8.48 0.07 -2.45
N ALA A 222 9.01 0.54 -3.54
CA ALA A 222 8.97 -0.18 -4.81
C ALA A 222 10.20 -1.05 -4.99
N VAL A 223 9.96 -2.32 -5.28
CA VAL A 223 11.00 -3.33 -5.49
C VAL A 223 10.80 -4.01 -6.85
N PRO A 224 11.27 -3.39 -7.94
CA PRO A 224 11.00 -3.82 -9.31
C PRO A 224 11.42 -5.25 -9.61
N CYS A 225 12.46 -5.76 -8.97
CA CYS A 225 12.89 -7.13 -9.21
C CYS A 225 11.89 -8.19 -8.69
N GLY A 226 11.01 -7.83 -7.72
CA GLY A 226 10.11 -8.77 -7.06
C GLY A 226 8.62 -8.47 -7.23
N ASP A 227 8.24 -7.31 -7.77
CA ASP A 227 6.84 -6.92 -8.03
C ASP A 227 6.68 -6.50 -9.49
N GLN A 228 5.75 -7.15 -10.20
CA GLN A 228 5.53 -6.91 -11.62
C GLN A 228 5.04 -5.49 -11.92
N ARG A 229 4.26 -4.88 -11.03
CA ARG A 229 3.75 -3.51 -11.22
C ARG A 229 4.90 -2.50 -11.12
N ASP A 230 5.77 -2.70 -10.13
CA ASP A 230 6.97 -1.88 -9.94
C ASP A 230 7.97 -2.09 -11.08
N PHE A 231 8.08 -3.33 -11.59
CA PHE A 231 8.92 -3.67 -12.74
C PHE A 231 8.51 -2.92 -14.01
N GLU A 232 7.22 -2.96 -14.35
CA GLU A 232 6.67 -2.28 -15.52
C GLU A 232 6.83 -0.75 -15.39
N PHE A 233 6.60 -0.22 -14.19
CA PHE A 233 6.82 1.19 -13.89
C PHE A 233 8.31 1.57 -14.03
N ALA A 234 9.21 0.80 -13.45
CA ALA A 234 10.65 1.04 -13.54
C ALA A 234 11.15 1.02 -15.00
N ARG A 235 10.69 0.05 -15.80
CA ARG A 235 11.00 -0.02 -17.24
C ARG A 235 10.51 1.21 -18.00
N LYS A 236 9.30 1.69 -17.70
CA LYS A 236 8.70 2.85 -18.35
C LYS A 236 9.45 4.15 -18.07
N TYR A 237 9.93 4.31 -16.84
CA TYR A 237 10.57 5.56 -16.38
C TYR A 237 12.09 5.45 -16.25
N ASP A 238 12.69 4.38 -16.79
CA ASP A 238 14.14 4.13 -16.76
C ASP A 238 14.74 4.17 -15.35
N LEU A 239 14.00 3.54 -14.38
CA LEU A 239 14.42 3.42 -12.99
C LEU A 239 15.22 2.12 -12.78
N PRO A 240 16.14 2.08 -11.82
CA PRO A 240 16.96 0.90 -11.57
C PRO A 240 16.12 -0.32 -11.15
N ILE A 241 16.45 -1.50 -11.69
CA ILE A 241 15.93 -2.80 -11.28
C ILE A 241 17.07 -3.56 -10.60
N ILE A 242 17.06 -3.57 -9.27
CA ILE A 242 18.13 -4.15 -8.46
C ILE A 242 17.78 -5.60 -8.15
N PRO A 243 18.54 -6.59 -8.64
CA PRO A 243 18.34 -7.98 -8.28
C PRO A 243 18.53 -8.19 -6.78
N ILE A 244 17.57 -8.79 -6.10
CA ILE A 244 17.61 -8.95 -4.65
C ILE A 244 17.33 -10.39 -4.18
N ILE A 245 16.48 -11.11 -4.87
CA ILE A 245 16.18 -12.53 -4.63
C ILE A 245 16.30 -13.29 -5.93
N LEU A 246 16.97 -14.44 -5.88
CA LEU A 246 17.11 -15.34 -7.02
C LEU A 246 17.05 -16.80 -6.56
N SER A 247 16.53 -17.68 -7.41
CA SER A 247 16.72 -19.10 -7.24
C SER A 247 18.19 -19.49 -7.50
N GLU A 248 18.73 -20.44 -6.74
CA GLU A 248 20.06 -21.00 -7.02
C GLU A 248 20.12 -21.69 -8.41
N ASP A 249 18.99 -22.20 -8.87
CA ASP A 249 18.85 -22.87 -10.17
C ASP A 249 18.55 -21.86 -11.32
N ASP A 250 18.39 -20.58 -11.01
CA ASP A 250 18.10 -19.56 -12.03
C ASP A 250 19.31 -19.37 -12.94
N PRO A 251 19.14 -19.44 -14.27
CA PRO A 251 20.23 -19.21 -15.21
C PRO A 251 20.88 -17.82 -15.11
N LEU A 252 20.21 -16.87 -14.44
CA LEU A 252 20.73 -15.53 -14.15
C LEU A 252 21.60 -15.50 -12.89
N TYR A 253 21.44 -16.45 -11.96
CA TYR A 253 22.21 -16.51 -10.71
C TYR A 253 23.74 -16.50 -10.93
N PRO A 254 24.32 -17.28 -11.88
CA PRO A 254 25.75 -17.21 -12.20
C PRO A 254 26.16 -15.93 -12.90
N LYS A 255 25.24 -15.24 -13.54
CA LYS A 255 25.51 -14.02 -14.36
C LYS A 255 25.52 -12.74 -13.52
N LEU A 256 25.11 -12.81 -12.25
CA LEU A 256 25.14 -11.65 -11.36
C LEU A 256 26.53 -11.25 -10.91
N LYS A 257 27.53 -12.07 -11.20
CA LYS A 257 28.94 -11.69 -11.01
C LYS A 257 29.60 -11.61 -12.36
N ASP A 258 30.19 -10.45 -12.65
CA ASP A 258 31.07 -10.34 -13.81
C ASP A 258 32.31 -11.25 -13.62
N GLU A 259 33.15 -11.35 -14.67
CA GLU A 259 34.38 -12.15 -14.63
C GLU A 259 35.34 -11.70 -13.51
N GLN A 260 35.16 -10.51 -12.96
CA GLN A 260 35.93 -9.96 -11.84
C GLN A 260 35.23 -10.16 -10.47
N GLY A 261 34.10 -10.86 -10.43
CA GLY A 261 33.30 -11.11 -9.22
C GLY A 261 32.48 -9.92 -8.71
N ARG A 262 32.36 -8.84 -9.51
CA ARG A 262 31.52 -7.68 -9.19
C ARG A 262 30.08 -8.00 -9.56
N VAL A 263 29.15 -7.53 -8.73
CA VAL A 263 27.73 -7.75 -8.98
C VAL A 263 27.26 -6.94 -10.18
N VAL A 264 26.63 -7.61 -11.12
CA VAL A 264 25.99 -6.96 -12.29
C VAL A 264 24.67 -6.38 -11.81
N THR A 265 24.55 -5.05 -11.83
CA THR A 265 23.36 -4.32 -11.39
C THR A 265 22.32 -4.16 -12.49
N GLU A 266 22.70 -4.36 -13.75
CA GLU A 266 21.83 -4.26 -14.91
C GLU A 266 21.62 -5.65 -15.52
N VAL A 267 20.49 -6.27 -15.19
CA VAL A 267 20.05 -7.51 -15.83
C VAL A 267 18.86 -7.18 -16.72
N ASP A 268 18.93 -7.62 -17.97
CA ASP A 268 17.79 -7.50 -18.88
C ASP A 268 16.75 -8.59 -18.56
N TRP A 269 15.92 -8.30 -17.56
CA TRP A 269 14.89 -9.19 -17.10
C TRP A 269 13.65 -9.06 -17.99
N PRO A 270 13.03 -10.17 -18.39
CA PRO A 270 11.79 -10.14 -19.16
C PRO A 270 10.57 -9.75 -18.28
N GLU A 271 10.61 -10.11 -17.00
CA GLU A 271 9.55 -9.90 -15.99
C GLU A 271 10.13 -9.91 -14.59
N ALA A 272 9.36 -9.48 -13.58
CA ALA A 272 9.75 -9.53 -12.19
C ALA A 272 9.88 -10.97 -11.68
N TYR A 273 10.85 -11.21 -10.79
CA TYR A 273 11.02 -12.49 -10.11
C TYR A 273 10.29 -12.47 -8.76
N ALA A 274 9.05 -12.95 -8.74
CA ALA A 274 8.19 -12.90 -7.55
C ALA A 274 8.31 -14.13 -6.63
N ALA A 275 9.19 -15.09 -6.94
CA ALA A 275 9.35 -16.31 -6.16
C ALA A 275 10.27 -16.13 -4.94
N GLU A 276 10.30 -17.13 -4.07
CA GLU A 276 11.28 -17.26 -2.99
C GLU A 276 12.64 -17.68 -3.54
N GLY A 277 13.71 -17.40 -2.81
CA GLY A 277 15.06 -17.74 -3.25
C GLY A 277 16.12 -17.29 -2.24
N ILE A 278 17.32 -17.06 -2.74
CA ILE A 278 18.45 -16.61 -1.94
C ILE A 278 18.63 -15.10 -2.14
N LEU A 279 18.84 -14.39 -1.03
CA LEU A 279 19.13 -12.95 -1.07
C LEU A 279 20.51 -12.70 -1.72
N VAL A 280 20.51 -11.78 -2.67
CA VAL A 280 21.71 -11.23 -3.29
C VAL A 280 21.77 -9.73 -3.04
N GLN A 281 22.96 -9.11 -3.06
CA GLN A 281 23.13 -7.66 -2.88
C GLN A 281 22.47 -7.07 -1.61
N SER A 282 22.27 -7.90 -0.57
CA SER A 282 21.55 -7.54 0.66
C SER A 282 22.51 -7.33 1.84
N GLY A 283 23.71 -6.79 1.60
CA GLY A 283 24.68 -6.54 2.65
C GLY A 283 24.97 -7.80 3.49
N PRO A 284 24.83 -7.72 4.82
CA PRO A 284 25.10 -8.85 5.72
C PRO A 284 24.12 -10.03 5.58
N TYR A 285 23.00 -9.83 4.92
CA TYR A 285 21.95 -10.85 4.73
C TYR A 285 22.09 -11.61 3.40
N THR A 286 23.07 -11.23 2.58
CA THR A 286 23.37 -11.92 1.31
C THR A 286 23.69 -13.40 1.56
N GLY A 287 23.03 -14.29 0.81
CA GLY A 287 23.13 -15.75 0.96
C GLY A 287 22.09 -16.36 1.90
N MET A 288 21.29 -15.55 2.60
CA MET A 288 20.17 -16.06 3.40
C MET A 288 18.96 -16.38 2.52
N VAL A 289 18.15 -17.33 2.98
CA VAL A 289 16.85 -17.62 2.34
C VAL A 289 15.93 -16.43 2.53
N GLY A 290 15.45 -15.86 1.42
CA GLY A 290 14.48 -14.78 1.34
C GLY A 290 13.09 -15.30 0.98
N GLY A 291 12.06 -14.57 1.37
CA GLY A 291 10.67 -14.91 1.20
C GLY A 291 9.85 -14.42 2.38
N LYS A 292 8.55 -14.61 2.31
CA LYS A 292 7.64 -14.30 3.42
C LYS A 292 7.93 -15.24 4.61
N HIS A 293 8.04 -14.67 5.81
CA HIS A 293 8.40 -15.41 7.04
C HIS A 293 9.74 -16.15 6.98
N SER A 294 10.65 -15.68 6.12
CA SER A 294 11.97 -16.26 5.95
C SER A 294 12.96 -15.85 7.07
N PRO A 295 14.06 -16.59 7.25
CA PRO A 295 15.11 -16.18 8.17
C PRO A 295 15.69 -14.79 7.86
N ALA A 296 15.74 -14.40 6.60
CA ALA A 296 16.21 -13.08 6.20
C ALA A 296 15.23 -11.97 6.61
N GLU A 297 13.92 -12.17 6.38
CA GLU A 297 12.89 -11.23 6.83
C GLU A 297 12.95 -11.03 8.34
N GLU A 298 13.01 -12.12 9.11
CA GLU A 298 13.12 -12.09 10.57
C GLU A 298 14.34 -11.30 11.06
N ALA A 299 15.50 -11.53 10.44
CA ALA A 299 16.74 -10.86 10.81
C ALA A 299 16.71 -9.35 10.47
N ILE A 300 16.18 -8.99 9.31
CA ILE A 300 16.06 -7.58 8.88
C ILE A 300 15.06 -6.84 9.76
N VAL A 301 13.89 -7.42 10.06
CA VAL A 301 12.90 -6.81 10.96
C VAL A 301 13.47 -6.63 12.36
N ALA A 302 14.19 -7.61 12.91
CA ALA A 302 14.86 -7.48 14.20
C ALA A 302 15.87 -6.34 14.23
N GLU A 303 16.61 -6.13 13.15
CA GLU A 303 17.56 -5.01 13.02
C GLU A 303 16.84 -3.65 12.92
N LEU A 304 15.72 -3.57 12.20
CA LEU A 304 14.89 -2.38 12.14
C LEU A 304 14.34 -2.01 13.52
N GLU A 305 13.85 -2.98 14.28
CA GLU A 305 13.39 -2.78 15.66
C GLU A 305 14.53 -2.31 16.58
N ARG A 306 15.69 -2.96 16.49
CA ARG A 306 16.87 -2.59 17.29
C ARG A 306 17.36 -1.17 17.02
N THR A 307 17.27 -0.71 15.78
CA THR A 307 17.71 0.63 15.34
C THR A 307 16.61 1.69 15.43
N GLY A 308 15.38 1.32 15.82
CA GLY A 308 14.25 2.22 15.89
C GLY A 308 13.76 2.74 14.53
N LYS A 309 14.05 2.00 13.45
CA LYS A 309 13.70 2.36 12.06
C LYS A 309 12.51 1.56 11.51
N GLY A 310 11.86 0.79 12.37
CA GLY A 310 10.69 0.01 12.02
C GLY A 310 10.28 -0.92 13.15
N LYS A 311 9.16 -1.63 12.94
CA LYS A 311 8.61 -2.58 13.91
C LYS A 311 7.75 -3.60 13.20
N ARG A 312 7.57 -4.78 13.82
CA ARG A 312 6.56 -5.75 13.38
C ARG A 312 5.17 -5.14 13.45
N SER A 313 4.35 -5.46 12.49
CA SER A 313 2.96 -5.00 12.43
C SER A 313 2.07 -6.06 11.80
N VAL A 314 0.79 -6.04 12.20
CA VAL A 314 -0.27 -6.84 11.59
C VAL A 314 -1.32 -5.87 11.09
N GLU A 315 -1.75 -6.06 9.84
CA GLU A 315 -2.84 -5.31 9.21
C GLU A 315 -3.96 -6.27 8.76
N PHE A 316 -5.18 -5.73 8.62
CA PHE A 316 -6.38 -6.48 8.24
C PHE A 316 -7.11 -5.79 7.09
#